data_049199c7b6235436092c6ba5f5ec58e7
#
_entry.id   049199c7b6235436092c6ba5f5ec58e7
#
_cell.length_a   1.000
_cell.length_b   1.000
_cell.length_c   1.000
_cell.angle_alpha   90.00
_cell.angle_beta   90.00
_cell.angle_gamma   90.00
#
_symmetry.space_group_name_H-M   'P 1'
#
loop_
_entity.id
_entity.type
_entity.pdbx_description
1 polymer ?
#
loop_
_entity_poly.entity_id
_entity_poly.type
_entity_poly.pdbx_seq_one_letter_code
_entity_poly.pdbx_strand_id
1 'polypeptide(L)'
;MVRVRVAFGTDEVTPVTTAIVAHLEAAGHAVVLPADGAAWPEVGRLVGETVAAGEADRGVVCCWTGTGVSIAANKVRGVRAALCTDAVTAQGARRWNDANVVAIGLRLTSAEVGREIIDAFLAGDPDPGEADAVGRLEAPG
;
A
#
# COMPACT_ATOMS: atom_id res chain seq x y z
N MET A 1 10.27 5.82 15.73
CA MET A 1 9.43 5.28 14.65
C MET A 1 9.21 3.80 14.86
N VAL A 2 7.98 3.35 14.79
CA VAL A 2 7.63 1.93 14.95
C VAL A 2 8.07 1.16 13.70
N ARG A 3 8.79 0.06 13.88
CA ARG A 3 9.15 -0.87 12.81
C ARG A 3 7.91 -1.66 12.41
N VAL A 4 7.62 -1.72 11.12
CA VAL A 4 6.51 -2.52 10.59
C VAL A 4 7.02 -3.48 9.51
N ARG A 5 6.25 -4.54 9.26
CA ARG A 5 6.47 -5.45 8.15
C ARG A 5 5.67 -4.94 6.96
N VAL A 6 6.33 -4.73 5.84
CA VAL A 6 5.70 -4.17 4.64
C VAL A 6 5.81 -5.18 3.50
N ALA A 7 4.67 -5.59 2.96
CA ALA A 7 4.63 -6.38 1.74
C ALA A 7 4.69 -5.41 0.56
N PHE A 8 5.67 -5.58 -0.30
CA PHE A 8 5.86 -4.72 -1.48
C PHE A 8 5.72 -5.55 -2.75
N GLY A 9 5.05 -5.00 -3.75
CA GLY A 9 4.94 -5.61 -5.07
C GLY A 9 4.85 -4.57 -6.17
N THR A 10 5.45 -4.89 -7.32
CA THR A 10 5.39 -4.09 -8.53
C THR A 10 5.47 -5.00 -9.75
N ASP A 11 4.74 -4.65 -10.82
CA ASP A 11 4.85 -5.39 -12.08
C ASP A 11 6.02 -4.90 -12.93
N GLU A 12 6.58 -3.74 -12.58
CA GLU A 12 7.67 -3.12 -13.31
C GLU A 12 8.68 -2.54 -12.33
N VAL A 13 9.95 -2.88 -12.49
CA VAL A 13 11.02 -2.32 -11.68
C VAL A 13 11.50 -1.02 -12.33
N THR A 14 11.43 0.07 -11.59
CA THR A 14 11.82 1.40 -12.06
C THR A 14 12.69 2.08 -10.99
N PRO A 15 13.31 3.23 -11.31
CA PRO A 15 14.02 4.00 -10.28
C PRO A 15 13.12 4.38 -9.09
N VAL A 16 11.81 4.59 -9.33
CA VAL A 16 10.85 4.89 -8.27
C VAL A 16 10.65 3.70 -7.35
N THR A 17 10.42 2.50 -7.90
CA THR A 17 10.23 1.30 -7.08
C THR A 17 11.49 0.95 -6.28
N THR A 18 12.65 1.08 -6.90
CA THR A 18 13.94 0.86 -6.22
C THR A 18 14.11 1.85 -5.07
N ALA A 19 13.79 3.13 -5.29
CA ALA A 19 13.87 4.14 -4.25
C ALA A 19 12.92 3.87 -3.08
N ILE A 20 11.71 3.38 -3.36
CA ILE A 20 10.72 3.04 -2.33
C ILE A 20 11.24 1.89 -1.45
N VAL A 21 11.71 0.81 -2.06
CA VAL A 21 12.24 -0.34 -1.29
C VAL A 21 13.44 0.08 -0.45
N ALA A 22 14.38 0.83 -1.03
CA ALA A 22 15.55 1.32 -0.30
C ALA A 22 15.16 2.22 0.88
N HIS A 23 14.14 3.06 0.68
CA HIS A 23 13.62 3.94 1.73
C HIS A 23 13.01 3.17 2.89
N LEU A 24 12.21 2.14 2.59
CA LEU A 24 11.63 1.26 3.60
C LEU A 24 12.73 0.56 4.42
N GLU A 25 13.72 0.00 3.74
CA GLU A 25 14.81 -0.71 4.41
C GLU A 25 15.67 0.24 5.24
N ALA A 26 15.98 1.43 4.72
CA ALA A 26 16.76 2.44 5.46
C ALA A 26 16.04 2.92 6.72
N ALA A 27 14.71 2.94 6.71
CA ALA A 27 13.90 3.28 7.89
C ALA A 27 13.78 2.13 8.89
N GLY A 28 14.33 0.96 8.58
CA GLY A 28 14.35 -0.19 9.49
C GLY A 28 13.13 -1.10 9.38
N HIS A 29 12.29 -0.91 8.39
CA HIS A 29 11.14 -1.80 8.18
C HIS A 29 11.55 -3.12 7.54
N ALA A 30 10.87 -4.20 7.88
CA ALA A 30 11.06 -5.49 7.22
C ALA A 30 10.23 -5.52 5.92
N VAL A 31 10.89 -5.73 4.78
CA VAL A 31 10.23 -5.77 3.48
C VAL A 31 10.10 -7.22 3.01
N VAL A 32 8.88 -7.63 2.69
CA VAL A 32 8.61 -8.94 2.07
C VAL A 32 8.14 -8.72 0.63
N LEU A 33 8.53 -9.62 -0.27
CA LEU A 33 8.28 -9.52 -1.71
C LEU A 33 7.46 -10.73 -2.19
N PRO A 34 6.16 -10.80 -1.85
CA PRO A 34 5.35 -11.99 -2.16
C PRO A 34 5.00 -12.16 -3.65
N ALA A 35 5.19 -11.11 -4.44
CA ALA A 35 4.77 -11.07 -5.83
C ALA A 35 5.92 -10.74 -6.79
N ASP A 36 7.15 -11.12 -6.45
CA ASP A 36 8.32 -10.81 -7.24
C ASP A 36 8.20 -11.39 -8.66
N GLY A 37 8.35 -10.52 -9.67
CA GLY A 37 8.24 -10.89 -11.07
C GLY A 37 6.83 -11.13 -11.60
N ALA A 38 5.80 -10.87 -10.82
CA ALA A 38 4.41 -11.11 -11.21
C ALA A 38 3.82 -9.96 -12.03
N ALA A 39 2.75 -10.26 -12.78
CA ALA A 39 1.96 -9.25 -13.48
C ALA A 39 1.06 -8.51 -12.47
N TRP A 40 0.53 -7.34 -12.86
CA TRP A 40 -0.21 -6.48 -11.94
C TRP A 40 -1.42 -7.15 -11.25
N PRO A 41 -2.20 -8.05 -11.88
CA PRO A 41 -3.31 -8.70 -11.16
C PRO A 41 -2.82 -9.54 -9.98
N GLU A 42 -1.73 -10.29 -10.17
CA GLU A 42 -1.12 -11.11 -9.13
C GLU A 42 -0.40 -10.26 -8.10
N VAL A 43 0.24 -9.16 -8.52
CA VAL A 43 0.89 -8.23 -7.60
C VAL A 43 -0.12 -7.72 -6.55
N GLY A 44 -1.24 -7.20 -7.00
CA GLY A 44 -2.29 -6.71 -6.09
C GLY A 44 -2.84 -7.81 -5.21
N ARG A 45 -3.14 -8.96 -5.78
CA ARG A 45 -3.70 -10.10 -5.04
C ARG A 45 -2.73 -10.64 -3.99
N LEU A 46 -1.49 -10.91 -4.37
CA LEU A 46 -0.50 -11.54 -3.46
C LEU A 46 -0.10 -10.61 -2.32
N VAL A 47 0.11 -9.32 -2.59
CA VAL A 47 0.37 -8.34 -1.54
C VAL A 47 -0.85 -8.23 -0.62
N GLY A 48 -2.04 -8.16 -1.21
CA GLY A 48 -3.29 -8.09 -0.45
C GLY A 48 -3.49 -9.30 0.45
N GLU A 49 -3.28 -10.50 -0.07
CA GLU A 49 -3.38 -11.75 0.72
C GLU A 49 -2.38 -11.78 1.86
N THR A 50 -1.15 -11.30 1.64
CA THR A 50 -0.11 -11.24 2.68
C THR A 50 -0.53 -10.33 3.83
N VAL A 51 -1.10 -9.17 3.51
CA VAL A 51 -1.61 -8.23 4.52
C VAL A 51 -2.85 -8.80 5.23
N ALA A 52 -3.80 -9.35 4.47
CA ALA A 52 -5.02 -9.91 5.03
C ALA A 52 -4.76 -11.09 5.97
N ALA A 53 -3.73 -11.89 5.67
CA ALA A 53 -3.32 -13.03 6.51
C ALA A 53 -2.54 -12.62 7.76
N GLY A 54 -2.20 -11.34 7.92
CA GLY A 54 -1.39 -10.86 9.04
C GLY A 54 0.09 -11.16 8.91
N GLU A 55 0.54 -11.55 7.73
CA GLU A 55 1.97 -11.81 7.45
C GLU A 55 2.75 -10.54 7.17
N ALA A 56 2.06 -9.45 6.90
CA ALA A 56 2.60 -8.09 6.85
C ALA A 56 1.59 -7.14 7.49
N ASP A 57 2.08 -6.01 7.97
CA ASP A 57 1.25 -5.01 8.64
C ASP A 57 0.64 -4.02 7.65
N ARG A 58 1.34 -3.75 6.56
CA ARG A 58 0.94 -2.84 5.50
C ARG A 58 1.41 -3.39 4.16
N GLY A 59 0.75 -2.97 3.09
CA GLY A 59 1.15 -3.30 1.73
C GLY A 59 1.43 -2.07 0.88
N VAL A 60 2.34 -2.20 -0.07
CA VAL A 60 2.65 -1.20 -1.09
C VAL A 60 2.62 -1.90 -2.43
N VAL A 61 1.77 -1.42 -3.34
CA VAL A 61 1.64 -1.98 -4.69
C VAL A 61 1.85 -0.90 -5.74
N CYS A 62 2.62 -1.22 -6.77
CA CYS A 62 2.94 -0.28 -7.84
C CYS A 62 2.65 -0.92 -9.20
N CYS A 63 2.12 -0.11 -10.12
CA CYS A 63 2.10 -0.38 -11.55
C CYS A 63 2.12 0.95 -12.29
N TRP A 64 2.06 0.93 -13.62
CA TRP A 64 2.24 2.16 -14.38
C TRP A 64 1.29 3.28 -13.97
N THR A 65 0.00 2.98 -13.77
CA THR A 65 -1.00 3.98 -13.35
C THR A 65 -1.43 3.83 -11.89
N GLY A 66 -1.09 2.72 -11.24
CA GLY A 66 -1.54 2.39 -9.89
C GLY A 66 -2.97 1.89 -9.82
N THR A 67 -3.75 2.04 -10.87
CA THR A 67 -5.17 1.68 -10.86
C THR A 67 -5.41 0.17 -10.86
N GLY A 68 -4.69 -0.57 -11.71
CA GLY A 68 -4.85 -2.02 -11.79
C GLY A 68 -4.48 -2.73 -10.49
N VAL A 69 -3.34 -2.39 -9.91
CA VAL A 69 -2.92 -3.00 -8.62
C VAL A 69 -3.85 -2.61 -7.48
N SER A 70 -4.44 -1.41 -7.51
CA SER A 70 -5.43 -0.98 -6.52
C SER A 70 -6.70 -1.84 -6.61
N ILE A 71 -7.22 -2.03 -7.84
CA ILE A 71 -8.40 -2.87 -8.08
C ILE A 71 -8.12 -4.30 -7.62
N ALA A 72 -6.99 -4.87 -8.05
CA ALA A 72 -6.63 -6.25 -7.72
C ALA A 72 -6.49 -6.46 -6.20
N ALA A 73 -5.83 -5.55 -5.50
CA ALA A 73 -5.68 -5.63 -4.06
C ALA A 73 -7.04 -5.55 -3.34
N ASN A 74 -7.93 -4.67 -3.81
CA ASN A 74 -9.25 -4.49 -3.19
C ASN A 74 -10.21 -5.66 -3.45
N LYS A 75 -9.87 -6.60 -4.32
CA LYS A 75 -10.65 -7.84 -4.47
C LYS A 75 -10.36 -8.85 -3.35
N VAL A 76 -9.32 -8.62 -2.58
CA VAL A 76 -8.98 -9.48 -1.44
C VAL A 76 -9.76 -9.00 -0.22
N ARG A 77 -10.51 -9.91 0.40
CA ARG A 77 -11.27 -9.59 1.60
C ARG A 77 -10.33 -9.15 2.73
N GLY A 78 -10.67 -8.08 3.40
CA GLY A 78 -9.86 -7.50 4.47
C GLY A 78 -8.84 -6.46 3.99
N VAL A 79 -8.71 -6.26 2.69
CA VAL A 79 -7.82 -5.25 2.11
C VAL A 79 -8.59 -3.96 1.82
N ARG A 80 -8.01 -2.86 2.23
CA ARG A 80 -8.45 -1.50 1.90
C ARG A 80 -7.27 -0.80 1.23
N ALA A 81 -7.19 -0.94 -0.08
CA ALA A 81 -6.13 -0.34 -0.88
C ALA A 81 -6.54 1.05 -1.36
N ALA A 82 -5.69 2.02 -1.14
CA ALA A 82 -5.91 3.40 -1.52
C ALA A 82 -4.87 3.84 -2.56
N LEU A 83 -5.34 4.32 -3.70
CA LEU A 83 -4.48 4.93 -4.72
C LEU A 83 -4.13 6.35 -4.27
N CYS A 84 -2.86 6.59 -3.99
CA CYS A 84 -2.39 7.87 -3.48
C CYS A 84 -1.40 8.52 -4.44
N THR A 85 -1.58 9.82 -4.65
CA THR A 85 -0.74 10.62 -5.55
C THR A 85 0.18 11.58 -4.79
N ASP A 86 -0.06 11.76 -3.49
CA ASP A 86 0.75 12.61 -2.62
C ASP A 86 0.61 12.20 -1.15
N ALA A 87 1.41 12.82 -0.29
CA ALA A 87 1.39 12.52 1.14
C ALA A 87 0.07 12.90 1.82
N VAL A 88 -0.58 13.96 1.37
CA VAL A 88 -1.86 14.42 1.97
C VAL A 88 -2.95 13.38 1.72
N THR A 89 -3.01 12.82 0.50
CA THR A 89 -3.94 11.73 0.17
C THR A 89 -3.66 10.50 1.02
N ALA A 90 -2.39 10.16 1.21
CA ALA A 90 -1.99 9.01 2.03
C ALA A 90 -2.36 9.21 3.50
N GLN A 91 -2.20 10.41 4.03
CA GLN A 91 -2.65 10.75 5.39
C GLN A 91 -4.16 10.55 5.54
N GLY A 92 -4.93 11.03 4.56
CA GLY A 92 -6.39 10.85 4.57
C GLY A 92 -6.80 9.40 4.46
N ALA A 93 -6.13 8.62 3.61
CA ALA A 93 -6.40 7.19 3.47
C ALA A 93 -6.20 6.45 4.79
N ARG A 94 -5.17 6.78 5.55
CA ARG A 94 -4.96 6.19 6.88
C ARG A 94 -6.00 6.70 7.88
N ARG A 95 -6.15 8.00 7.96
CA ARG A 95 -6.99 8.64 8.99
C ARG A 95 -8.47 8.29 8.84
N TRP A 96 -8.98 8.36 7.62
CA TRP A 96 -10.43 8.24 7.37
C TRP A 96 -10.85 6.86 6.90
N ASN A 97 -9.97 6.13 6.25
CA ASN A 97 -10.33 4.84 5.62
C ASN A 97 -9.63 3.64 6.25
N ASP A 98 -8.70 3.86 7.16
CA ASP A 98 -7.85 2.79 7.71
C ASP A 98 -7.28 1.91 6.59
N ALA A 99 -6.79 2.56 5.53
CA ALA A 99 -6.21 1.85 4.39
C ALA A 99 -4.99 1.06 4.85
N ASN A 100 -4.92 -0.22 4.49
CA ASN A 100 -3.82 -1.09 4.86
C ASN A 100 -2.88 -1.42 3.69
N VAL A 101 -3.26 -0.99 2.48
CA VAL A 101 -2.43 -1.08 1.28
C VAL A 101 -2.46 0.27 0.57
N VAL A 102 -1.30 0.75 0.14
CA VAL A 102 -1.21 1.93 -0.70
C VAL A 102 -0.81 1.54 -2.11
N ALA A 103 -1.52 2.07 -3.11
CA ALA A 103 -1.22 1.87 -4.52
C ALA A 103 -0.61 3.13 -5.10
N ILE A 104 0.45 2.98 -5.88
CA ILE A 104 1.23 4.08 -6.44
C ILE A 104 1.35 3.90 -7.95
N GLY A 105 1.03 4.96 -8.70
CA GLY A 105 1.20 5.00 -10.15
C GLY A 105 2.60 5.50 -10.52
N LEU A 106 3.37 4.66 -11.21
CA LEU A 106 4.76 4.97 -11.55
C LEU A 106 4.87 6.07 -12.62
N ARG A 107 3.85 6.21 -13.46
CA ARG A 107 3.81 7.25 -14.48
C ARG A 107 3.80 8.65 -13.87
N LEU A 108 3.07 8.84 -12.79
CA LEU A 108 2.82 10.15 -12.19
C LEU A 108 3.76 10.49 -11.04
N THR A 109 4.27 9.47 -10.33
CA THR A 109 4.92 9.65 -9.04
C THR A 109 6.44 9.63 -9.18
N SER A 110 7.11 10.70 -8.74
CA SER A 110 8.57 10.74 -8.64
C SER A 110 9.06 9.91 -7.44
N ALA A 111 10.35 9.59 -7.41
CA ALA A 111 10.96 8.91 -6.27
C ALA A 111 10.77 9.73 -4.98
N GLU A 112 10.93 11.05 -5.05
CA GLU A 112 10.78 11.94 -3.90
C GLU A 112 9.35 11.89 -3.35
N VAL A 113 8.35 12.07 -4.20
CA VAL A 113 6.94 12.00 -3.79
C VAL A 113 6.58 10.60 -3.32
N GLY A 114 7.13 9.56 -3.95
CA GLY A 114 6.94 8.18 -3.51
C GLY A 114 7.39 7.98 -2.06
N ARG A 115 8.54 8.49 -1.69
CA ARG A 115 9.03 8.43 -0.30
C ARG A 115 8.13 9.19 0.65
N GLU A 116 7.63 10.36 0.26
CA GLU A 116 6.69 11.14 1.06
C GLU A 116 5.36 10.40 1.29
N ILE A 117 4.84 9.75 0.25
CA ILE A 117 3.63 8.93 0.37
C ILE A 117 3.85 7.79 1.37
N ILE A 118 4.98 7.08 1.26
CA ILE A 118 5.30 5.96 2.15
C ILE A 118 5.40 6.43 3.60
N ASP A 119 6.10 7.53 3.86
CA ASP A 119 6.24 8.06 5.22
C ASP A 119 4.89 8.42 5.83
N ALA A 120 4.04 9.09 5.06
CA ALA A 120 2.70 9.47 5.53
C ALA A 120 1.82 8.23 5.78
N PHE A 121 1.91 7.24 4.88
CA PHE A 121 1.12 6.02 4.99
C PHE A 121 1.53 5.17 6.20
N LEU A 122 2.82 5.07 6.50
CA LEU A 122 3.30 4.27 7.62
C LEU A 122 3.15 4.97 8.97
N ALA A 123 3.12 6.30 9.00
CA ALA A 123 3.02 7.08 10.23
C ALA A 123 1.58 7.29 10.72
N GLY A 124 0.60 7.15 9.83
CA GLY A 124 -0.77 7.53 10.13
C GLY A 124 -1.55 6.49 10.93
N ASP A 125 -2.41 6.98 11.83
CA ASP A 125 -3.34 6.15 12.59
C ASP A 125 -4.78 6.44 12.17
N PRO A 126 -5.68 5.43 12.23
CA PRO A 126 -7.08 5.65 11.90
C PRO A 126 -7.78 6.50 12.95
N ASP A 127 -8.69 7.35 12.51
CA ASP A 127 -9.56 8.11 13.39
C ASP A 127 -10.63 7.17 13.96
N PRO A 128 -10.75 7.03 15.30
CA PRO A 128 -11.77 6.18 15.90
C PRO A 128 -13.20 6.57 15.49
N GLY A 129 -13.43 7.84 15.15
CA GLY A 129 -14.74 8.30 14.67
C GLY A 129 -15.17 7.71 13.34
N GLU A 130 -14.22 7.15 12.57
CA GLU A 130 -14.49 6.53 11.26
C GLU A 130 -14.65 5.00 11.35
N ALA A 131 -14.46 4.40 12.52
CA ALA A 131 -14.46 2.94 12.66
C ALA A 131 -15.75 2.28 12.16
N ASP A 132 -16.90 2.91 12.39
CA ASP A 132 -18.18 2.38 11.90
C ASP A 132 -18.24 2.39 10.37
N ALA A 133 -17.83 3.48 9.74
CA ALA A 133 -17.82 3.59 8.28
C ALA A 133 -16.85 2.58 7.66
N VAL A 134 -15.66 2.43 8.23
CA VAL A 134 -14.67 1.46 7.76
C VAL A 134 -15.22 0.04 7.89
N GLY A 135 -15.86 -0.27 9.01
CA GLY A 135 -16.47 -1.60 9.26
C GLY A 135 -17.52 -1.98 8.23
N ARG A 136 -18.22 -1.00 7.66
CA ARG A 136 -19.23 -1.28 6.62
C ARG A 136 -18.63 -1.72 5.28
N LEU A 137 -17.34 -1.49 5.05
CA LEU A 137 -16.66 -1.96 3.84
C LEU A 137 -16.56 -3.49 3.79
N GLU A 138 -16.54 -4.13 4.95
CA GLU A 138 -16.43 -5.59 5.07
C GLU A 138 -17.78 -6.27 5.24
N ALA A 139 -18.85 -5.50 5.32
CA ALA A 139 -20.18 -6.07 5.48
C ALA A 139 -20.60 -6.84 4.23
N PRO A 140 -21.26 -8.01 4.36
CA PRO A 140 -21.82 -8.72 3.22
C PRO A 140 -22.86 -7.83 2.54
N GLY A 141 -22.67 -7.63 1.23
CA GLY A 141 -23.56 -6.84 0.39
C GLY A 141 -24.82 -7.58 0.00
#